data_bf7b02393c4bcc1655fabf751a6353a5
#
_entry.id   bf7b02393c4bcc1655fabf751a6353a5
#
_cell.length_a   1.000
_cell.length_b   1.000
_cell.length_c   1.000
_cell.angle_alpha   90.00
_cell.angle_beta   90.00
_cell.angle_gamma   90.00
#
_symmetry.space_group_name_H-M   'P 1'
#
loop_
_entity.id
_entity.type
_entity.pdbx_description
1 polymer ?
#
loop_
_entity_poly.entity_id
_entity_poly.type
_entity_poly.pdbx_seq_one_letter_code
_entity_poly.pdbx_strand_id
1 'polypeptide(L)'
;AMAVFAFAFFVLLFVRIPEPNAAATTEPISTLMKGALKFRHFVLGAIAIFVYVGIEVGVPGTLNLFLTDPVEKGGAGIASTISGFVVGTYWFLMLVGRLAGASLGAKISSKAMLTFTSALGLILVFLAIFSSTGTLVNLPVLQQGETGGLSFGFAEVPINAMYLVLVGFC
;
A
#
# COMPACT_ATOMS: atom_id res chain seq x y z
N ALA A 1 2.31 2.40 -19.16
CA ALA A 1 1.00 2.58 -18.48
C ALA A 1 -0.14 2.67 -19.51
N MET A 2 -0.11 3.61 -20.51
CA MET A 2 -1.19 3.79 -21.49
C MET A 2 -1.55 2.51 -22.25
N ALA A 3 -0.57 1.71 -22.69
CA ALA A 3 -0.81 0.45 -23.40
C ALA A 3 -1.60 -0.58 -22.57
N VAL A 4 -1.35 -0.64 -21.25
CA VAL A 4 -2.07 -1.56 -20.34
C VAL A 4 -3.52 -1.11 -20.18
N PHE A 5 -3.77 0.19 -20.02
CA PHE A 5 -5.14 0.72 -19.94
C PHE A 5 -5.89 0.54 -21.27
N ALA A 6 -5.25 0.78 -22.40
CA ALA A 6 -5.84 0.52 -23.71
C ALA A 6 -6.18 -0.96 -23.88
N PHE A 7 -5.27 -1.86 -23.53
CA PHE A 7 -5.53 -3.30 -23.56
C PHE A 7 -6.72 -3.70 -22.68
N ALA A 8 -6.75 -3.25 -21.42
CA ALA A 8 -7.86 -3.52 -20.51
C ALA A 8 -9.19 -2.99 -21.06
N PHE A 9 -9.19 -1.78 -21.63
CA PHE A 9 -10.36 -1.19 -22.26
C PHE A 9 -10.89 -2.05 -23.43
N PHE A 10 -9.99 -2.47 -24.33
CA PHE A 10 -10.38 -3.33 -25.45
C PHE A 10 -10.90 -4.69 -24.98
N VAL A 11 -10.26 -5.31 -23.98
CA VAL A 11 -10.74 -6.56 -23.40
C VAL A 11 -12.16 -6.39 -22.85
N LEU A 12 -12.44 -5.33 -22.11
CA LEU A 12 -13.78 -5.07 -21.56
C LEU A 12 -14.83 -4.81 -22.61
N LEU A 13 -14.47 -4.25 -23.77
CA LEU A 13 -15.41 -4.06 -24.89
C LEU A 13 -15.87 -5.41 -25.50
N PHE A 14 -15.04 -6.40 -25.51
CA PHE A 14 -15.32 -7.69 -26.16
C PHE A 14 -15.84 -8.77 -25.18
N VAL A 15 -15.59 -8.61 -23.89
CA VAL A 15 -16.06 -9.53 -22.85
C VAL A 15 -17.45 -9.12 -22.40
N ARG A 16 -18.43 -9.98 -22.61
CA ARG A 16 -19.76 -9.82 -22.03
C ARG A 16 -19.69 -10.20 -20.55
N ILE A 17 -19.76 -9.19 -19.68
CA ILE A 17 -19.84 -9.40 -18.24
C ILE A 17 -21.30 -9.79 -17.94
N PRO A 18 -21.58 -11.02 -17.45
CA PRO A 18 -22.94 -11.40 -17.09
C PRO A 18 -23.41 -10.54 -15.91
N GLU A 19 -24.48 -9.81 -16.11
CA GLU A 19 -25.16 -9.05 -15.04
C GLU A 19 -26.12 -10.01 -14.30
N PRO A 20 -25.83 -10.42 -13.07
CA PRO A 20 -26.65 -11.38 -12.33
C PRO A 20 -28.05 -10.86 -11.99
N ASN A 21 -28.28 -9.55 -12.04
CA ASN A 21 -29.56 -8.89 -11.80
C ASN A 21 -29.85 -7.84 -12.89
N ALA A 22 -30.12 -8.30 -14.12
CA ALA A 22 -30.54 -7.42 -15.22
C ALA A 22 -31.91 -6.74 -14.98
N ALA A 23 -32.71 -7.25 -14.04
CA ALA A 23 -33.91 -6.57 -13.51
C ALA A 23 -33.45 -5.55 -12.43
N ALA A 24 -32.55 -4.64 -12.80
CA ALA A 24 -32.06 -3.62 -11.90
C ALA A 24 -33.24 -2.79 -11.36
N THR A 25 -33.26 -2.67 -10.05
CA THR A 25 -34.11 -1.79 -9.30
C THR A 25 -34.11 -0.39 -9.92
N THR A 26 -35.25 0.08 -10.39
CA THR A 26 -35.46 1.44 -10.87
C THR A 26 -35.46 2.46 -9.73
N GLU A 27 -34.99 2.06 -8.54
CA GLU A 27 -34.92 2.94 -7.39
C GLU A 27 -33.77 3.94 -7.51
N PRO A 28 -34.02 5.22 -7.18
CA PRO A 28 -32.98 6.24 -7.23
C PRO A 28 -31.83 5.90 -6.27
N ILE A 29 -30.59 6.13 -6.72
CA ILE A 29 -29.35 5.87 -5.97
C ILE A 29 -29.41 6.48 -4.55
N SER A 30 -30.06 7.64 -4.39
CA SER A 30 -30.23 8.30 -3.09
C SER A 30 -31.00 7.45 -2.08
N THR A 31 -32.02 6.69 -2.54
CA THR A 31 -32.82 5.80 -1.69
C THR A 31 -32.01 4.58 -1.29
N LEU A 32 -31.28 3.99 -2.25
CA LEU A 32 -30.37 2.86 -2.00
C LEU A 32 -29.26 3.24 -1.02
N MET A 33 -28.62 4.40 -1.18
CA MET A 33 -27.61 4.88 -0.26
C MET A 33 -28.15 5.13 1.14
N LYS A 34 -29.32 5.78 1.26
CA LYS A 34 -29.98 5.97 2.57
C LYS A 34 -30.31 4.63 3.23
N GLY A 35 -30.71 3.63 2.45
CA GLY A 35 -30.91 2.27 2.93
C GLY A 35 -29.63 1.63 3.45
N ALA A 36 -28.54 1.70 2.67
CA ALA A 36 -27.25 1.15 3.03
C ALA A 36 -26.65 1.81 4.30
N LEU A 37 -26.78 3.12 4.44
CA LEU A 37 -26.29 3.87 5.61
C LEU A 37 -26.98 3.49 6.93
N LYS A 38 -28.17 2.86 6.89
CA LYS A 38 -28.82 2.34 8.09
C LYS A 38 -28.11 1.12 8.67
N PHE A 39 -27.32 0.41 7.87
CA PHE A 39 -26.58 -0.76 8.32
C PHE A 39 -25.24 -0.34 8.94
N ARG A 40 -25.12 -0.43 10.26
CA ARG A 40 -23.89 -0.07 11.00
C ARG A 40 -22.63 -0.75 10.45
N HIS A 41 -22.75 -1.99 9.99
CA HIS A 41 -21.62 -2.72 9.43
C HIS A 41 -21.15 -2.15 8.09
N PHE A 42 -22.07 -1.64 7.28
CA PHE A 42 -21.72 -0.95 6.04
C PHE A 42 -20.93 0.35 6.33
N VAL A 43 -21.44 1.16 7.26
CA VAL A 43 -20.78 2.43 7.63
C VAL A 43 -19.40 2.17 8.25
N LEU A 44 -19.29 1.22 9.17
CA LEU A 44 -18.01 0.85 9.78
C LEU A 44 -17.02 0.29 8.74
N GLY A 45 -17.50 -0.52 7.80
CA GLY A 45 -16.70 -1.04 6.68
C GLY A 45 -16.19 0.08 5.77
N ALA A 46 -17.04 1.05 5.43
CA ALA A 46 -16.63 2.20 4.63
C ALA A 46 -15.56 3.05 5.34
N ILE A 47 -15.73 3.31 6.65
CA ILE A 47 -14.74 4.01 7.45
C ILE A 47 -13.42 3.22 7.51
N ALA A 48 -13.49 1.90 7.72
CA ALA A 48 -12.30 1.05 7.77
C ALA A 48 -11.52 1.08 6.44
N ILE A 49 -12.23 1.01 5.31
CA ILE A 49 -11.60 1.12 3.97
C ILE A 49 -10.99 2.51 3.78
N PHE A 50 -11.68 3.57 4.18
CA PHE A 50 -11.17 4.95 4.09
C PHE A 50 -9.86 5.11 4.87
N VAL A 51 -9.82 4.64 6.12
CA VAL A 51 -8.61 4.67 6.96
C VAL A 51 -7.50 3.81 6.36
N TYR A 52 -7.84 2.60 5.89
CA TYR A 52 -6.89 1.70 5.26
C TYR A 52 -6.22 2.34 4.04
N VAL A 53 -7.00 2.89 3.10
CA VAL A 53 -6.46 3.57 1.91
C VAL A 53 -5.63 4.79 2.30
N GLY A 54 -6.05 5.53 3.34
CA GLY A 54 -5.28 6.66 3.88
C GLY A 54 -3.89 6.23 4.37
N ILE A 55 -3.78 5.11 5.05
CA ILE A 55 -2.50 4.54 5.49
C ILE A 55 -1.70 4.01 4.29
N GLU A 56 -2.34 3.26 3.41
CA GLU A 56 -1.70 2.65 2.22
C GLU A 56 -0.98 3.69 1.35
N VAL A 57 -1.58 4.86 1.17
CA VAL A 57 -1.00 5.96 0.37
C VAL A 57 -0.17 6.92 1.22
N GLY A 58 -0.60 7.16 2.46
CA GLY A 58 0.03 8.12 3.38
C GLY A 58 1.43 7.69 3.80
N VAL A 59 1.62 6.42 4.15
CA VAL A 59 2.94 5.92 4.60
C VAL A 59 4.02 6.10 3.54
N PRO A 60 3.87 5.62 2.28
CA PRO A 60 4.89 5.81 1.26
C PRO A 60 5.05 7.28 0.85
N GLY A 61 3.98 8.08 0.89
CA GLY A 61 4.05 9.52 0.66
C GLY A 61 4.90 10.23 1.71
N THR A 62 4.65 9.98 2.98
CA THR A 62 5.43 10.53 4.10
C THR A 62 6.87 10.03 4.08
N LEU A 63 7.08 8.74 3.77
CA LEU A 63 8.42 8.16 3.62
C LEU A 63 9.21 8.87 2.53
N ASN A 64 8.60 9.11 1.36
CA ASN A 64 9.26 9.82 0.27
C ASN A 64 9.66 11.25 0.67
N LEU A 65 8.75 12.00 1.29
CA LEU A 65 9.03 13.35 1.78
C LEU A 65 10.16 13.34 2.81
N PHE A 66 10.09 12.47 3.80
CA PHE A 66 11.12 12.34 4.82
C PHE A 66 12.51 12.04 4.21
N LEU A 67 12.58 11.14 3.24
CA LEU A 67 13.84 10.79 2.59
C LEU A 67 14.41 11.93 1.75
N THR A 68 13.56 12.69 1.05
CA THR A 68 14.00 13.74 0.11
C THR A 68 14.17 15.11 0.74
N ASP A 69 13.49 15.40 1.84
CA ASP A 69 13.60 16.68 2.51
C ASP A 69 15.04 16.92 3.05
N PRO A 70 15.52 18.16 3.00
CA PRO A 70 16.83 18.51 3.55
C PRO A 70 16.94 18.19 5.04
N VAL A 71 18.14 17.82 5.48
CA VAL A 71 18.44 17.52 6.90
C VAL A 71 18.09 18.70 7.81
N GLU A 72 18.24 19.93 7.35
CA GLU A 72 17.89 21.17 8.06
C GLU A 72 16.38 21.27 8.38
N LYS A 73 15.54 20.58 7.59
CA LYS A 73 14.09 20.48 7.78
C LYS A 73 13.65 19.21 8.50
N GLY A 74 14.62 18.41 8.98
CA GLY A 74 14.35 17.15 9.66
C GLY A 74 14.20 15.94 8.72
N GLY A 75 14.51 16.09 7.44
CA GLY A 75 14.57 15.01 6.47
C GLY A 75 15.93 14.30 6.44
N ALA A 76 16.06 13.32 5.56
CA ALA A 76 17.29 12.54 5.39
C ALA A 76 18.22 13.10 4.29
N GLY A 77 17.76 14.01 3.45
CA GLY A 77 18.57 14.63 2.37
C GLY A 77 18.98 13.66 1.27
N ILE A 78 18.26 12.56 1.09
CA ILE A 78 18.58 11.50 0.12
C ILE A 78 18.09 11.90 -1.27
N ALA A 79 18.86 11.59 -2.30
CA ALA A 79 18.48 11.86 -3.69
C ALA A 79 17.11 11.22 -4.04
N SER A 80 16.27 11.96 -4.76
CA SER A 80 14.91 11.54 -5.13
C SER A 80 14.87 10.21 -5.90
N THR A 81 15.91 9.89 -6.66
CA THR A 81 16.05 8.62 -7.36
C THR A 81 16.13 7.44 -6.37
N ILE A 82 16.97 7.58 -5.33
CA ILE A 82 17.12 6.54 -4.30
C ILE A 82 15.84 6.43 -3.48
N SER A 83 15.23 7.57 -3.09
CA SER A 83 13.94 7.59 -2.41
C SER A 83 12.87 6.87 -3.22
N GLY A 84 12.83 7.08 -4.55
CA GLY A 84 11.91 6.37 -5.44
C GLY A 84 12.08 4.85 -5.40
N PHE A 85 13.31 4.35 -5.34
CA PHE A 85 13.58 2.91 -5.20
C PHE A 85 13.16 2.36 -3.83
N VAL A 86 13.39 3.11 -2.76
CA VAL A 86 12.95 2.74 -1.41
C VAL A 86 11.42 2.65 -1.34
N VAL A 87 10.72 3.64 -1.87
CA VAL A 87 9.25 3.64 -1.97
C VAL A 87 8.77 2.51 -2.90
N GLY A 88 9.47 2.26 -4.00
CA GLY A 88 9.20 1.12 -4.87
C GLY A 88 9.28 -0.22 -4.13
N THR A 89 10.24 -0.35 -3.21
CA THR A 89 10.38 -1.54 -2.35
C THR A 89 9.20 -1.69 -1.38
N TYR A 90 8.67 -0.60 -0.84
CA TYR A 90 7.43 -0.62 -0.05
C TYR A 90 6.27 -1.23 -0.85
N TRP A 91 6.06 -0.77 -2.09
CA TRP A 91 5.01 -1.31 -2.96
C TRP A 91 5.23 -2.78 -3.32
N PHE A 92 6.48 -3.16 -3.54
CA PHE A 92 6.83 -4.57 -3.79
C PHE A 92 6.53 -5.44 -2.57
N LEU A 93 6.90 -5.01 -1.36
CA LEU A 93 6.57 -5.72 -0.13
C LEU A 93 5.06 -5.83 0.09
N MET A 94 4.30 -4.80 -0.26
CA MET A 94 2.83 -4.86 -0.23
C MET A 94 2.28 -5.93 -1.18
N LEU A 95 2.83 -6.05 -2.38
CA LEU A 95 2.45 -7.13 -3.30
C LEU A 95 2.73 -8.50 -2.67
N VAL A 96 3.93 -8.68 -2.10
CA VAL A 96 4.33 -9.93 -1.43
C VAL A 96 3.40 -10.23 -0.24
N GLY A 97 3.10 -9.22 0.59
CA GLY A 97 2.18 -9.34 1.72
C GLY A 97 0.77 -9.78 1.30
N ARG A 98 0.24 -9.19 0.22
CA ARG A 98 -1.07 -9.57 -0.35
C ARG A 98 -1.09 -11.00 -0.89
N LEU A 99 -0.03 -11.43 -1.58
CA LEU A 99 0.09 -12.81 -2.07
C LEU A 99 0.22 -13.81 -0.91
N ALA A 100 1.03 -13.48 0.10
CA ALA A 100 1.15 -14.29 1.31
C ALA A 100 -0.21 -14.37 2.05
N GLY A 101 -0.90 -13.24 2.22
CA GLY A 101 -2.22 -13.17 2.81
C GLY A 101 -3.26 -14.02 2.07
N ALA A 102 -3.27 -13.96 0.75
CA ALA A 102 -4.15 -14.80 -0.08
C ALA A 102 -3.88 -16.31 0.12
N SER A 103 -2.60 -16.68 0.21
CA SER A 103 -2.19 -18.08 0.41
C SER A 103 -2.54 -18.60 1.83
N LEU A 104 -2.41 -17.74 2.84
CA LEU A 104 -2.69 -18.08 4.23
C LEU A 104 -4.18 -17.98 4.58
N GLY A 105 -4.95 -17.20 3.83
CA GLY A 105 -6.37 -16.93 4.09
C GLY A 105 -7.27 -18.15 4.06
N ALA A 106 -6.84 -19.22 3.38
CA ALA A 106 -7.53 -20.51 3.40
C ALA A 106 -7.33 -21.29 4.71
N LYS A 107 -6.29 -20.95 5.50
CA LYS A 107 -5.89 -21.69 6.72
C LYS A 107 -6.10 -20.89 8.01
N ILE A 108 -6.14 -19.57 7.92
CA ILE A 108 -6.20 -18.67 9.07
C ILE A 108 -7.48 -17.84 8.98
N SER A 109 -8.16 -17.61 10.10
CA SER A 109 -9.36 -16.79 10.11
C SER A 109 -9.04 -15.32 9.75
N SER A 110 -9.92 -14.69 8.96
CA SER A 110 -9.76 -13.29 8.53
C SER A 110 -9.57 -12.33 9.72
N LYS A 111 -10.25 -12.61 10.86
CA LYS A 111 -10.10 -11.82 12.08
C LYS A 111 -8.68 -11.92 12.64
N ALA A 112 -8.11 -13.11 12.69
CA ALA A 112 -6.75 -13.33 13.21
C ALA A 112 -5.71 -12.67 12.30
N MET A 113 -5.86 -12.78 10.97
CA MET A 113 -4.99 -12.11 10.00
C MET A 113 -5.04 -10.59 10.18
N LEU A 114 -6.24 -10.00 10.21
CA LEU A 114 -6.40 -8.56 10.36
C LEU A 114 -5.81 -8.07 11.69
N THR A 115 -6.03 -8.79 12.79
CA THR A 115 -5.46 -8.42 14.09
C THR A 115 -3.95 -8.50 14.08
N PHE A 116 -3.37 -9.56 13.51
CA PHE A 116 -1.92 -9.74 13.43
C PHE A 116 -1.25 -8.66 12.57
N THR A 117 -1.75 -8.42 11.35
CA THR A 117 -1.17 -7.42 10.43
C THR A 117 -1.30 -6.00 11.00
N SER A 118 -2.45 -5.66 11.60
CA SER A 118 -2.65 -4.36 12.24
C SER A 118 -1.73 -4.16 13.44
N ALA A 119 -1.55 -5.17 14.28
CA ALA A 119 -0.65 -5.11 15.42
C ALA A 119 0.82 -4.99 14.98
N LEU A 120 1.22 -5.78 13.98
CA LEU A 120 2.58 -5.72 13.43
C LEU A 120 2.85 -4.35 12.79
N GLY A 121 1.93 -3.84 11.98
CA GLY A 121 2.04 -2.52 11.37
C GLY A 121 2.16 -1.42 12.42
N LEU A 122 1.35 -1.47 13.47
CA LEU A 122 1.42 -0.52 14.58
C LEU A 122 2.78 -0.57 15.28
N ILE A 123 3.30 -1.76 15.59
CA ILE A 123 4.63 -1.93 16.19
C ILE A 123 5.71 -1.34 15.29
N LEU A 124 5.69 -1.61 13.99
CA LEU A 124 6.67 -1.07 13.04
C LEU A 124 6.63 0.46 12.97
N VAL A 125 5.45 1.05 12.99
CA VAL A 125 5.29 2.52 13.02
C VAL A 125 5.84 3.09 14.34
N PHE A 126 5.57 2.47 15.48
CA PHE A 126 6.16 2.89 16.76
C PHE A 126 7.68 2.78 16.72
N LEU A 127 8.23 1.69 16.21
CA LEU A 127 9.68 1.54 16.06
C LEU A 127 10.26 2.63 15.14
N ALA A 128 9.57 2.98 14.06
CA ALA A 128 9.99 4.06 13.18
C ALA A 128 10.04 5.43 13.89
N ILE A 129 9.03 5.73 14.74
CA ILE A 129 8.94 7.00 15.46
C ILE A 129 10.03 7.10 16.54
N PHE A 130 10.30 6.02 17.27
CA PHE A 130 11.24 6.03 18.39
C PHE A 130 12.67 5.69 18.01
N SER A 131 12.93 5.30 16.75
CA SER A 131 14.26 5.00 16.26
C SER A 131 15.04 6.26 15.91
N SER A 132 16.36 6.21 16.10
CA SER A 132 17.26 7.31 15.76
C SER A 132 17.39 7.46 14.25
N THR A 133 17.30 8.69 13.76
CA THR A 133 17.54 9.02 12.35
C THR A 133 19.02 8.96 11.96
N GLY A 134 19.93 8.95 12.95
CA GLY A 134 21.38 8.89 12.74
C GLY A 134 21.91 7.48 12.47
N THR A 135 21.12 6.42 12.68
CA THR A 135 21.54 5.05 12.39
C THR A 135 21.19 4.69 10.96
N LEU A 136 22.21 4.50 10.12
CA LEU A 136 22.04 4.08 8.73
C LEU A 136 22.05 2.56 8.62
N VAL A 137 21.21 2.03 7.75
CA VAL A 137 21.12 0.61 7.42
C VAL A 137 21.09 0.41 5.92
N ASN A 138 21.68 -0.67 5.45
CA ASN A 138 21.62 -1.06 4.05
C ASN A 138 20.31 -1.80 3.78
N LEU A 139 19.40 -1.14 3.08
CA LEU A 139 18.13 -1.71 2.66
C LEU A 139 18.24 -2.31 1.26
N PRO A 140 17.89 -3.59 1.04
CA PRO A 140 17.77 -4.11 -0.31
C PRO A 140 16.59 -3.42 -1.02
N VAL A 141 16.88 -2.80 -2.16
CA VAL A 141 15.90 -2.05 -2.95
C VAL A 141 15.87 -2.59 -4.37
N LEU A 142 14.67 -2.54 -4.98
CA LEU A 142 14.54 -2.76 -6.42
C LEU A 142 14.98 -1.50 -7.15
N GLN A 143 16.04 -1.60 -7.95
CA GLN A 143 16.57 -0.49 -8.75
C GLN A 143 16.66 -0.87 -10.21
N GLN A 144 16.78 0.13 -11.07
CA GLN A 144 17.05 -0.09 -12.48
C GLN A 144 18.52 -0.40 -12.67
N GLY A 145 18.82 -1.59 -13.19
CA GLY A 145 20.18 -1.97 -13.53
C GLY A 145 20.72 -1.19 -14.73
N GLU A 146 22.03 -1.22 -14.94
CA GLU A 146 22.73 -0.52 -16.03
C GLU A 146 22.21 -0.91 -17.44
N THR A 147 21.66 -2.09 -17.58
CA THR A 147 21.05 -2.62 -18.82
C THR A 147 19.55 -2.32 -18.96
N GLY A 148 18.99 -1.48 -18.08
CA GLY A 148 17.58 -1.11 -18.11
C GLY A 148 16.61 -2.15 -17.50
N GLY A 149 17.10 -3.29 -17.03
CA GLY A 149 16.34 -4.29 -16.30
C GLY A 149 16.19 -3.95 -14.81
N LEU A 150 15.22 -4.58 -14.13
CA LEU A 150 15.10 -4.50 -12.68
C LEU A 150 16.17 -5.40 -12.02
N SER A 151 16.91 -4.84 -11.08
CA SER A 151 17.91 -5.55 -10.27
C SER A 151 17.73 -5.22 -8.79
N PHE A 152 18.18 -6.10 -7.91
CA PHE A 152 18.29 -5.79 -6.49
C PHE A 152 19.62 -5.08 -6.22
N GLY A 153 19.54 -3.94 -5.56
CA GLY A 153 20.71 -3.22 -5.04
C GLY A 153 20.52 -2.91 -3.57
N PHE A 154 21.45 -2.14 -3.01
CA PHE A 154 21.37 -1.70 -1.62
C PHE A 154 21.37 -0.18 -1.58
N ALA A 155 20.51 0.38 -0.74
CA ALA A 155 20.48 1.81 -0.43
C ALA A 155 20.73 2.01 1.05
N GLU A 156 21.64 2.93 1.38
CA GLU A 156 21.81 3.39 2.76
C GLU A 156 20.68 4.33 3.12
N VAL A 157 19.88 3.93 4.11
CA VAL A 157 18.74 4.71 4.59
C VAL A 157 18.72 4.73 6.12
N PRO A 158 18.15 5.76 6.75
CA PRO A 158 17.93 5.75 8.18
C PRO A 158 17.05 4.55 8.62
N ILE A 159 17.35 3.99 9.77
CA ILE A 159 16.66 2.78 10.28
C ILE A 159 15.15 2.98 10.43
N ASN A 160 14.69 4.19 10.74
CA ASN A 160 13.27 4.52 10.80
C ASN A 160 12.58 4.37 9.43
N ALA A 161 13.27 4.72 8.33
CA ALA A 161 12.76 4.50 6.99
C ALA A 161 12.63 3.01 6.67
N MET A 162 13.57 2.17 7.12
CA MET A 162 13.48 0.72 6.98
C MET A 162 12.21 0.17 7.64
N TYR A 163 11.88 0.61 8.86
CA TYR A 163 10.64 0.17 9.52
C TYR A 163 9.39 0.59 8.76
N LEU A 164 9.36 1.82 8.19
CA LEU A 164 8.25 2.28 7.37
C LEU A 164 8.10 1.47 6.07
N VAL A 165 9.22 1.06 5.46
CA VAL A 165 9.20 0.16 4.29
C VAL A 165 8.60 -1.20 4.65
N LEU A 166 8.95 -1.74 5.82
CA LEU A 166 8.42 -3.03 6.29
C LEU A 166 6.90 -2.99 6.58
N VAL A 167 6.34 -1.83 6.90
CA VAL A 167 4.88 -1.67 7.03
C VAL A 167 4.15 -2.07 5.73
N GLY A 168 4.79 -1.90 4.58
CA GLY A 168 4.22 -2.32 3.31
C GLY A 168 3.86 -3.81 3.24
N PHE A 169 4.54 -4.67 4.02
CA PHE A 169 4.21 -6.09 4.08
C PHE A 169 2.91 -6.39 4.86
N CYS A 170 2.46 -5.50 5.76
CA CYS A 170 1.27 -5.68 6.59
C CYS A 170 -0.02 -5.36 5.82
#